data_1bdf10593bd43932e12b62d9ec92cb1b
#
_entry.id   1bdf10593bd43932e12b62d9ec92cb1b
#
_cell.length_a   1.000
_cell.length_b   1.000
_cell.length_c   1.000
_cell.angle_alpha   90.00
_cell.angle_beta   90.00
_cell.angle_gamma   90.00
#
_symmetry.space_group_name_H-M   'P 1'
#
loop_
_entity.id
_entity.type
_entity.pdbx_description
1 polymer ?
#
loop_
_entity_poly.entity_id
_entity_poly.type
_entity_poly.pdbx_seq_one_letter_code
_entity_poly.pdbx_strand_id
1 'polypeptide(L)'
;MNRSEFLKNISLATILLADGSIIPALGAESFARKNRLRFVVASDGHYGQAKTEFEQYFDTAVKQINAQHKQEKLDLCIFNGDVIHDNPDFLPASKKALDGLEMPYYVTQGNHDRVAPEIWEQTWKMALDYDVIVKDNVFLFGTTSNIKGEYLCPNVSWFRNKLEEHKDKKNVFIFVHITPVKWTENGIDCVEFQELVKQYKNVRGIFNGHDHDQESVKIKDKIPYLFDSHIGGSWGTAYRGFRVVELKKNNDVLTYLMNPIDKINEATI
;
A
#
# COMPACT_ATOMS: atom_id res chain seq x y z
N MET A 1 39.33 -9.79 -0.45
CA MET A 1 38.12 -9.41 -1.21
C MET A 1 38.61 -8.83 -2.52
N ASN A 2 38.31 -9.49 -3.65
CA ASN A 2 38.76 -9.02 -4.95
C ASN A 2 37.76 -7.97 -5.50
N ARG A 3 38.22 -7.18 -6.48
CA ARG A 3 37.44 -6.05 -7.05
C ARG A 3 36.09 -6.51 -7.67
N SER A 4 36.00 -7.75 -8.08
CA SER A 4 34.77 -8.38 -8.65
C SER A 4 33.74 -8.76 -7.59
N GLU A 5 34.18 -9.19 -6.40
CA GLU A 5 33.29 -9.44 -5.24
C GLU A 5 32.80 -8.13 -4.63
N PHE A 6 33.66 -7.12 -4.58
CA PHE A 6 33.27 -5.77 -4.16
C PHE A 6 32.18 -5.19 -5.07
N LEU A 7 32.31 -5.36 -6.39
CA LEU A 7 31.32 -4.87 -7.36
C LEU A 7 30.01 -5.68 -7.40
N LYS A 8 30.05 -6.97 -7.02
CA LYS A 8 28.83 -7.81 -6.92
C LYS A 8 28.01 -7.50 -5.67
N ASN A 9 28.62 -6.94 -4.64
CA ASN A 9 27.95 -6.56 -3.40
C ASN A 9 27.51 -5.11 -3.36
N ILE A 10 27.77 -4.32 -4.40
CA ILE A 10 27.18 -3.00 -4.60
C ILE A 10 25.88 -3.22 -5.41
N SER A 11 24.83 -3.68 -4.75
CA SER A 11 23.49 -3.37 -5.23
C SER A 11 23.32 -1.85 -5.15
N LEU A 12 23.18 -1.23 -6.32
CA LEU A 12 23.03 0.21 -6.52
C LEU A 12 21.68 0.70 -5.99
N ALA A 13 21.47 0.65 -4.70
CA ALA A 13 20.46 1.46 -4.06
C ALA A 13 21.10 2.82 -3.75
N THR A 14 20.64 3.84 -4.39
CA THR A 14 21.03 5.23 -4.13
C THR A 14 19.89 5.94 -3.43
N ILE A 15 20.15 6.53 -2.27
CA ILE A 15 19.18 7.37 -1.57
C ILE A 15 19.45 8.81 -2.00
N LEU A 16 18.48 9.43 -2.68
CA LEU A 16 18.48 10.85 -2.95
C LEU A 16 17.82 11.56 -1.77
N LEU A 17 18.57 12.37 -1.05
CA LEU A 17 18.04 13.17 0.04
C LEU A 17 17.34 14.43 -0.50
N ALA A 18 16.45 15.00 0.30
CA ALA A 18 15.70 16.23 -0.05
C ALA A 18 16.59 17.45 -0.30
N ASP A 19 17.85 17.42 0.14
CA ASP A 19 18.89 18.43 -0.10
C ASP A 19 19.69 18.19 -1.39
N GLY A 20 19.36 17.13 -2.16
CA GLY A 20 20.06 16.75 -3.40
C GLY A 20 21.33 15.92 -3.18
N SER A 21 21.66 15.53 -1.95
CA SER A 21 22.82 14.67 -1.68
C SER A 21 22.50 13.19 -1.93
N ILE A 22 23.54 12.42 -2.32
CA ILE A 22 23.45 11.00 -2.65
C ILE A 22 24.24 10.22 -1.61
N ILE A 23 23.57 9.29 -0.89
CA ILE A 23 24.27 8.37 0.05
C ILE A 23 24.31 6.97 -0.58
N PRO A 24 25.49 6.31 -0.65
CA PRO A 24 25.60 4.92 -1.07
C PRO A 24 24.85 3.99 -0.11
N ALA A 25 24.14 3.00 -0.63
CA ALA A 25 23.31 2.05 0.12
C ALA A 25 24.02 1.30 1.27
N LEU A 26 25.31 1.13 1.18
CA LEU A 26 26.12 0.54 2.28
C LEU A 26 26.06 1.36 3.59
N GLY A 27 25.79 2.67 3.51
CA GLY A 27 25.50 3.51 4.67
C GLY A 27 24.05 3.36 5.16
N ALA A 28 23.12 3.09 4.26
CA ALA A 28 21.69 2.93 4.59
C ALA A 28 21.41 1.67 5.41
N GLU A 29 22.08 0.56 5.17
CA GLU A 29 21.91 -0.67 5.97
C GLU A 29 22.27 -0.49 7.44
N SER A 30 23.25 0.33 7.76
CA SER A 30 23.60 0.64 9.16
C SER A 30 22.57 1.57 9.83
N PHE A 31 21.88 2.42 9.06
CA PHE A 31 20.81 3.29 9.54
C PHE A 31 19.44 2.59 9.55
N ALA A 32 19.23 1.58 8.67
CA ALA A 32 17.97 0.85 8.50
C ALA A 32 17.56 0.02 9.73
N ARG A 33 18.48 -0.37 10.60
CA ARG A 33 18.25 -1.30 11.72
C ARG A 33 17.37 -0.80 12.86
N LYS A 34 16.73 0.39 12.79
CA LYS A 34 15.82 0.90 13.82
C LYS A 34 14.67 1.69 13.20
N ASN A 35 13.87 1.05 12.37
CA ASN A 35 12.59 1.61 11.90
C ASN A 35 11.64 1.80 13.08
N ARG A 36 10.95 2.93 13.12
CA ARG A 36 9.88 3.19 14.11
C ARG A 36 8.63 2.41 13.77
N LEU A 37 8.36 2.26 12.47
CA LEU A 37 7.22 1.57 11.91
C LEU A 37 7.66 0.92 10.61
N ARG A 38 7.22 -0.32 10.35
CA ARG A 38 7.44 -0.99 9.07
C ARG A 38 6.18 -1.74 8.69
N PHE A 39 5.68 -1.51 7.49
CA PHE A 39 4.46 -2.16 7.01
C PHE A 39 4.56 -2.50 5.52
N VAL A 40 3.64 -3.37 5.08
CA VAL A 40 3.50 -3.76 3.68
C VAL A 40 2.14 -3.28 3.17
N VAL A 41 2.10 -2.86 1.92
CA VAL A 41 0.87 -2.62 1.17
C VAL A 41 0.86 -3.57 -0.03
N ALA A 42 -0.09 -4.47 -0.05
CA ALA A 42 -0.43 -5.34 -1.17
C ALA A 42 -1.79 -4.88 -1.73
N SER A 43 -2.07 -5.16 -2.99
CA SER A 43 -3.29 -4.73 -3.66
C SER A 43 -3.64 -5.68 -4.80
N ASP A 44 -4.87 -5.61 -5.29
CA ASP A 44 -5.26 -6.20 -6.57
C ASP A 44 -4.97 -7.70 -6.66
N GLY A 45 -5.54 -8.43 -5.71
CA GLY A 45 -5.40 -9.88 -5.63
C GLY A 45 -6.30 -10.63 -6.60
N HIS A 46 -7.49 -10.08 -6.86
CA HIS A 46 -8.51 -10.63 -7.74
C HIS A 46 -8.77 -12.12 -7.52
N TYR A 47 -8.94 -12.51 -6.25
CA TYR A 47 -9.23 -13.91 -5.91
C TYR A 47 -10.51 -14.37 -6.62
N GLY A 48 -10.44 -15.48 -7.32
CA GLY A 48 -11.55 -16.02 -8.11
C GLY A 48 -11.60 -15.55 -9.56
N GLN A 49 -10.64 -14.76 -10.05
CA GLN A 49 -10.60 -14.37 -11.46
C GLN A 49 -10.37 -15.59 -12.37
N ALA A 50 -11.30 -15.78 -13.32
CA ALA A 50 -11.22 -16.88 -14.26
C ALA A 50 -9.91 -16.86 -15.09
N LYS A 51 -9.37 -18.05 -15.35
CA LYS A 51 -8.12 -18.24 -16.12
C LYS A 51 -6.87 -17.62 -15.48
N THR A 52 -6.86 -17.45 -14.17
CA THR A 52 -5.67 -17.06 -13.41
C THR A 52 -5.39 -18.07 -12.30
N GLU A 53 -4.16 -18.11 -11.84
CA GLU A 53 -3.74 -18.96 -10.72
C GLU A 53 -3.90 -18.22 -9.39
N PHE A 54 -5.09 -17.64 -9.16
CA PHE A 54 -5.35 -16.72 -8.04
C PHE A 54 -5.01 -17.31 -6.66
N GLU A 55 -5.27 -18.60 -6.43
CA GLU A 55 -4.90 -19.26 -5.17
C GLU A 55 -3.39 -19.28 -4.96
N GLN A 56 -2.64 -19.62 -6.03
CA GLN A 56 -1.17 -19.63 -6.00
C GLN A 56 -0.61 -18.21 -5.84
N TYR A 57 -1.24 -17.20 -6.42
CA TYR A 57 -0.81 -15.82 -6.28
C TYR A 57 -0.93 -15.34 -4.83
N PHE A 58 -2.06 -15.61 -4.17
CA PHE A 58 -2.25 -15.30 -2.75
C PHE A 58 -1.27 -16.08 -1.86
N ASP A 59 -1.14 -17.38 -2.07
CA ASP A 59 -0.19 -18.23 -1.32
C ASP A 59 1.25 -17.69 -1.45
N THR A 60 1.65 -17.34 -2.66
CA THR A 60 2.97 -16.76 -2.93
C THR A 60 3.16 -15.43 -2.23
N ALA A 61 2.21 -14.50 -2.35
CA ALA A 61 2.28 -13.19 -1.72
C ALA A 61 2.34 -13.30 -0.20
N VAL A 62 1.48 -14.11 0.42
CA VAL A 62 1.47 -14.35 1.87
C VAL A 62 2.81 -14.94 2.34
N LYS A 63 3.35 -15.94 1.65
CA LYS A 63 4.67 -16.51 1.98
C LYS A 63 5.79 -15.49 1.88
N GLN A 64 5.79 -14.65 0.87
CA GLN A 64 6.82 -13.63 0.67
C GLN A 64 6.71 -12.51 1.72
N ILE A 65 5.51 -12.05 2.05
CA ILE A 65 5.28 -11.06 3.10
C ILE A 65 5.73 -11.62 4.45
N ASN A 66 5.40 -12.89 4.75
CA ASN A 66 5.87 -13.56 5.96
C ASN A 66 7.39 -13.73 5.98
N ALA A 67 8.02 -13.98 4.83
CA ALA A 67 9.48 -14.01 4.73
C ALA A 67 10.10 -12.63 5.02
N GLN A 68 9.51 -11.55 4.51
CA GLN A 68 9.91 -10.17 4.87
C GLN A 68 9.74 -9.90 6.36
N HIS A 69 8.64 -10.39 6.97
CA HIS A 69 8.41 -10.27 8.41
C HIS A 69 9.48 -10.99 9.25
N LYS A 70 9.94 -12.17 8.79
CA LYS A 70 11.00 -12.95 9.47
C LYS A 70 12.37 -12.31 9.33
N GLN A 71 12.66 -11.65 8.22
CA GLN A 71 13.91 -10.91 8.02
C GLN A 71 13.96 -9.66 8.88
N GLU A 72 12.91 -8.86 8.84
CA GLU A 72 12.74 -7.67 9.66
C GLU A 72 11.24 -7.46 9.96
N LYS A 73 10.90 -7.38 11.25
CA LYS A 73 9.53 -7.34 11.74
C LYS A 73 8.69 -6.29 11.03
N LEU A 74 7.59 -6.73 10.42
CA LEU A 74 6.49 -5.90 9.96
C LEU A 74 5.50 -5.67 11.12
N ASP A 75 5.02 -4.45 11.26
CA ASP A 75 4.03 -4.10 12.27
C ASP A 75 2.61 -4.43 11.81
N LEU A 76 2.36 -4.31 10.50
CA LEU A 76 1.08 -4.66 9.86
C LEU A 76 1.27 -4.88 8.37
N CYS A 77 0.26 -5.50 7.76
CA CYS A 77 0.06 -5.58 6.32
C CYS A 77 -1.26 -4.89 5.96
N ILE A 78 -1.31 -4.23 4.82
CA ILE A 78 -2.51 -3.62 4.27
C ILE A 78 -2.80 -4.28 2.92
N PHE A 79 -4.04 -4.67 2.71
CA PHE A 79 -4.53 -5.14 1.43
C PHE A 79 -5.46 -4.06 0.84
N ASN A 80 -4.93 -3.29 -0.12
CA ASN A 80 -5.53 -2.04 -0.57
C ASN A 80 -6.49 -2.24 -1.75
N GLY A 81 -7.55 -3.02 -1.54
CA GLY A 81 -8.67 -3.21 -2.47
C GLY A 81 -8.46 -4.32 -3.50
N ASP A 82 -9.56 -4.66 -4.17
CA ASP A 82 -9.68 -5.72 -5.16
C ASP A 82 -9.16 -7.07 -4.64
N VAL A 83 -9.65 -7.44 -3.44
CA VAL A 83 -9.33 -8.71 -2.80
C VAL A 83 -9.90 -9.87 -3.62
N ILE A 84 -11.17 -9.75 -4.05
CA ILE A 84 -11.86 -10.73 -4.90
C ILE A 84 -12.13 -10.15 -6.29
N HIS A 85 -12.58 -11.00 -7.20
CA HIS A 85 -12.97 -10.59 -8.56
C HIS A 85 -14.45 -10.82 -8.81
N ASP A 86 -15.27 -9.76 -8.60
CA ASP A 86 -16.69 -9.62 -8.93
C ASP A 86 -17.67 -10.57 -8.20
N ASN A 87 -17.23 -11.71 -7.70
CA ASN A 87 -18.11 -12.69 -7.06
C ASN A 87 -17.87 -12.78 -5.53
N PRO A 88 -18.84 -12.32 -4.71
CA PRO A 88 -18.77 -12.38 -3.25
C PRO A 88 -18.57 -13.78 -2.66
N ASP A 89 -18.89 -14.85 -3.38
CA ASP A 89 -18.69 -16.24 -2.90
C ASP A 89 -17.21 -16.57 -2.64
N PHE A 90 -16.29 -15.84 -3.25
CA PHE A 90 -14.87 -15.99 -3.02
C PHE A 90 -14.35 -15.28 -1.75
N LEU A 91 -15.16 -14.44 -1.11
CA LEU A 91 -14.74 -13.65 0.04
C LEU A 91 -14.25 -14.51 1.24
N PRO A 92 -14.93 -15.62 1.62
CA PRO A 92 -14.43 -16.47 2.70
C PRO A 92 -13.09 -17.16 2.38
N ALA A 93 -12.90 -17.56 1.12
CA ALA A 93 -11.66 -18.23 0.70
C ALA A 93 -10.48 -17.23 0.64
N SER A 94 -10.70 -16.03 0.10
CA SER A 94 -9.69 -14.98 0.09
C SER A 94 -9.29 -14.55 1.49
N LYS A 95 -10.28 -14.41 2.40
CA LYS A 95 -10.00 -14.15 3.82
C LYS A 95 -9.13 -15.24 4.43
N LYS A 96 -9.47 -16.50 4.22
CA LYS A 96 -8.69 -17.64 4.72
C LYS A 96 -7.24 -17.60 4.20
N ALA A 97 -7.02 -17.16 2.96
CA ALA A 97 -5.68 -17.00 2.42
C ALA A 97 -4.91 -15.88 3.15
N LEU A 98 -5.55 -14.72 3.37
CA LEU A 98 -4.93 -13.60 4.10
C LEU A 98 -4.74 -13.88 5.60
N ASP A 99 -5.57 -14.74 6.21
CA ASP A 99 -5.38 -15.19 7.60
C ASP A 99 -4.07 -16.00 7.79
N GLY A 100 -3.39 -16.37 6.71
CA GLY A 100 -2.03 -16.93 6.72
C GLY A 100 -0.91 -15.91 7.00
N LEU A 101 -1.21 -14.61 7.07
CA LEU A 101 -0.24 -13.58 7.43
C LEU A 101 0.15 -13.67 8.90
N GLU A 102 1.45 -13.56 9.20
CA GLU A 102 2.02 -13.67 10.56
C GLU A 102 2.00 -12.33 11.34
N MET A 103 1.37 -11.29 10.79
CA MET A 103 1.18 -9.97 11.42
C MET A 103 -0.27 -9.51 11.27
N PRO A 104 -0.74 -8.53 12.06
CA PRO A 104 -2.05 -7.92 11.84
C PRO A 104 -2.18 -7.39 10.42
N TYR A 105 -3.36 -7.54 9.82
CA TYR A 105 -3.63 -6.97 8.50
C TYR A 105 -4.97 -6.20 8.47
N TYR A 106 -5.07 -5.28 7.52
CA TYR A 106 -6.23 -4.42 7.29
C TYR A 106 -6.56 -4.38 5.81
N VAL A 107 -7.84 -4.23 5.47
CA VAL A 107 -8.30 -4.26 4.08
C VAL A 107 -9.14 -3.03 3.73
N THR A 108 -8.97 -2.51 2.51
CA THR A 108 -9.90 -1.57 1.89
C THR A 108 -10.74 -2.29 0.85
N GLN A 109 -11.93 -1.79 0.55
CA GLN A 109 -12.75 -2.31 -0.55
C GLN A 109 -12.34 -1.64 -1.86
N GLY A 110 -12.09 -2.44 -2.91
CA GLY A 110 -11.89 -2.01 -4.29
C GLY A 110 -13.14 -2.21 -5.15
N ASN A 111 -13.06 -1.84 -6.43
CA ASN A 111 -14.22 -1.85 -7.33
C ASN A 111 -14.62 -3.26 -7.82
N HIS A 112 -13.73 -4.24 -7.73
CA HIS A 112 -14.06 -5.64 -8.01
C HIS A 112 -14.54 -6.41 -6.77
N ASP A 113 -14.48 -5.83 -5.58
CA ASP A 113 -14.94 -6.52 -4.38
C ASP A 113 -16.48 -6.65 -4.30
N ARG A 114 -17.23 -5.76 -4.89
CA ARG A 114 -18.71 -5.79 -5.09
C ARG A 114 -19.51 -6.45 -3.98
N VAL A 115 -19.14 -6.17 -2.74
CA VAL A 115 -19.72 -6.74 -1.52
C VAL A 115 -20.51 -5.66 -0.79
N ALA A 116 -21.71 -6.01 -0.31
CA ALA A 116 -22.49 -5.10 0.52
C ALA A 116 -21.74 -4.74 1.82
N PRO A 117 -21.89 -3.50 2.32
CA PRO A 117 -21.17 -3.04 3.52
C PRO A 117 -21.32 -3.96 4.72
N GLU A 118 -22.50 -4.51 4.94
CA GLU A 118 -22.81 -5.39 6.08
C GLU A 118 -22.06 -6.71 5.97
N ILE A 119 -21.96 -7.29 4.76
CA ILE A 119 -21.21 -8.53 4.51
C ILE A 119 -19.71 -8.27 4.62
N TRP A 120 -19.26 -7.14 4.11
CA TRP A 120 -17.85 -6.69 4.23
C TRP A 120 -17.45 -6.59 5.70
N GLU A 121 -18.20 -5.84 6.49
CA GLU A 121 -17.93 -5.64 7.92
C GLU A 121 -18.06 -6.95 8.73
N GLN A 122 -19.03 -7.79 8.38
CA GLN A 122 -19.17 -9.11 9.00
C GLN A 122 -17.92 -9.98 8.75
N THR A 123 -17.37 -9.93 7.55
CA THR A 123 -16.23 -10.76 7.14
C THR A 123 -14.92 -10.25 7.73
N TRP A 124 -14.61 -8.98 7.51
CA TRP A 124 -13.32 -8.40 7.87
C TRP A 124 -13.27 -7.80 9.28
N LYS A 125 -14.41 -7.52 9.89
CA LYS A 125 -14.56 -6.74 11.14
C LYS A 125 -14.03 -5.31 10.98
N MET A 126 -14.14 -4.77 9.78
CA MET A 126 -13.72 -3.44 9.37
C MET A 126 -14.85 -2.80 8.57
N ALA A 127 -15.18 -1.54 8.86
CA ALA A 127 -16.12 -0.74 8.06
C ALA A 127 -15.52 -0.43 6.68
N LEU A 128 -16.27 0.24 5.80
CA LEU A 128 -15.75 0.70 4.51
C LEU A 128 -14.80 1.89 4.68
N ASP A 129 -15.17 2.81 5.59
CA ASP A 129 -14.32 3.92 6.02
C ASP A 129 -13.99 3.72 7.49
N TYR A 130 -12.70 3.61 7.84
CA TYR A 130 -12.25 3.40 9.23
C TYR A 130 -10.82 3.89 9.44
N ASP A 131 -10.43 4.01 10.70
CA ASP A 131 -9.07 4.38 11.07
C ASP A 131 -8.48 3.41 12.10
N VAL A 132 -7.16 3.33 12.09
CA VAL A 132 -6.38 2.53 13.04
C VAL A 132 -5.16 3.32 13.48
N ILE A 133 -4.80 3.21 14.75
CA ILE A 133 -3.56 3.79 15.29
C ILE A 133 -2.58 2.68 15.63
N VAL A 134 -1.40 2.72 15.00
CA VAL A 134 -0.32 1.78 15.27
C VAL A 134 0.94 2.54 15.62
N LYS A 135 1.49 2.31 16.83
CA LYS A 135 2.70 2.99 17.31
C LYS A 135 2.63 4.52 17.16
N ASP A 136 1.47 5.12 17.48
CA ASP A 136 1.19 6.56 17.39
C ASP A 136 1.18 7.14 15.95
N ASN A 137 1.10 6.28 14.93
CA ASN A 137 0.85 6.67 13.55
C ASN A 137 -0.58 6.31 13.17
N VAL A 138 -1.22 7.16 12.38
CA VAL A 138 -2.61 7.01 11.96
C VAL A 138 -2.68 6.42 10.58
N PHE A 139 -3.58 5.46 10.40
CA PHE A 139 -3.90 4.82 9.13
C PHE A 139 -5.38 5.08 8.86
N LEU A 140 -5.68 5.81 7.79
CA LEU A 140 -7.05 6.11 7.36
C LEU A 140 -7.36 5.27 6.12
N PHE A 141 -8.43 4.52 6.19
CA PHE A 141 -8.90 3.65 5.11
C PHE A 141 -10.23 4.17 4.60
N GLY A 142 -10.39 4.28 3.28
CA GLY A 142 -11.63 4.72 2.68
C GLY A 142 -11.94 3.99 1.38
N THR A 143 -13.21 3.66 1.17
CA THR A 143 -13.64 3.11 -0.11
C THR A 143 -13.69 4.17 -1.21
N THR A 144 -13.43 3.74 -2.44
CA THR A 144 -13.52 4.57 -3.66
C THR A 144 -14.40 3.92 -4.72
N SER A 145 -15.28 3.00 -4.30
CA SER A 145 -16.23 2.36 -5.18
C SER A 145 -17.51 1.95 -4.43
N ASN A 146 -18.58 1.72 -5.15
CA ASN A 146 -19.82 1.16 -4.61
C ASN A 146 -19.94 -0.33 -4.94
N ILE A 147 -21.03 -0.96 -4.45
CA ILE A 147 -21.32 -2.38 -4.67
C ILE A 147 -21.45 -2.76 -6.16
N LYS A 148 -21.69 -1.80 -7.05
CA LYS A 148 -21.73 -2.04 -8.50
C LYS A 148 -20.35 -1.94 -9.16
N GLY A 149 -19.32 -1.57 -8.40
CA GLY A 149 -17.99 -1.31 -8.92
C GLY A 149 -17.84 0.07 -9.59
N GLU A 150 -18.84 0.96 -9.43
CA GLU A 150 -18.73 2.34 -9.92
C GLU A 150 -17.74 3.14 -9.09
N TYR A 151 -16.86 3.90 -9.75
CA TYR A 151 -15.84 4.68 -9.09
C TYR A 151 -16.41 5.88 -8.36
N LEU A 152 -15.99 6.08 -7.13
CA LEU A 152 -16.40 7.18 -6.26
C LEU A 152 -15.17 7.92 -5.74
N CYS A 153 -15.35 9.21 -5.48
CA CYS A 153 -14.39 9.94 -4.66
C CYS A 153 -14.44 9.45 -3.19
N PRO A 154 -13.31 9.51 -2.47
CA PRO A 154 -13.30 9.23 -1.04
C PRO A 154 -14.33 10.09 -0.31
N ASN A 155 -14.89 9.56 0.77
CA ASN A 155 -15.86 10.27 1.62
C ASN A 155 -15.22 11.49 2.29
N VAL A 156 -15.26 12.64 1.63
CA VAL A 156 -14.59 13.88 2.04
C VAL A 156 -15.00 14.32 3.45
N SER A 157 -16.27 14.16 3.82
CA SER A 157 -16.75 14.56 5.15
C SER A 157 -16.15 13.69 6.24
N TRP A 158 -16.05 12.36 6.02
CA TRP A 158 -15.42 11.44 6.94
C TRP A 158 -13.91 11.72 7.07
N PHE A 159 -13.20 11.87 5.94
CA PHE A 159 -11.78 12.20 5.95
C PHE A 159 -11.49 13.53 6.63
N ARG A 160 -12.33 14.56 6.43
CA ARG A 160 -12.21 15.85 7.12
C ARG A 160 -12.27 15.68 8.63
N ASN A 161 -13.26 14.93 9.12
CA ASN A 161 -13.42 14.69 10.56
C ASN A 161 -12.21 13.95 11.13
N LYS A 162 -11.71 12.91 10.43
CA LYS A 162 -10.57 12.12 10.88
C LYS A 162 -9.25 12.87 10.81
N LEU A 163 -9.03 13.65 9.78
CA LEU A 163 -7.83 14.48 9.66
C LEU A 163 -7.81 15.57 10.74
N GLU A 164 -8.94 16.18 11.07
CA GLU A 164 -9.04 17.12 12.17
C GLU A 164 -8.84 16.47 13.55
N GLU A 165 -9.44 15.27 13.77
CA GLU A 165 -9.24 14.46 14.98
C GLU A 165 -7.77 14.15 15.22
N HIS A 166 -7.04 13.86 14.15
CA HIS A 166 -5.64 13.43 14.20
C HIS A 166 -4.62 14.48 13.79
N LYS A 167 -4.98 15.76 13.74
CA LYS A 167 -4.11 16.84 13.27
C LYS A 167 -2.80 16.99 14.06
N ASP A 168 -2.81 16.61 15.34
CA ASP A 168 -1.65 16.67 16.22
C ASP A 168 -0.77 15.41 16.16
N LYS A 169 -1.19 14.39 15.43
CA LYS A 169 -0.38 13.19 15.17
C LYS A 169 0.70 13.51 14.15
N LYS A 170 1.87 12.88 14.29
CA LYS A 170 3.02 13.17 13.43
C LYS A 170 2.88 12.61 12.02
N ASN A 171 2.21 11.48 11.89
CA ASN A 171 2.12 10.76 10.63
C ASN A 171 0.70 10.23 10.42
N VAL A 172 0.13 10.57 9.28
CA VAL A 172 -1.13 10.03 8.75
C VAL A 172 -0.84 9.39 7.41
N PHE A 173 -1.22 8.14 7.24
CA PHE A 173 -1.15 7.38 5.99
C PHE A 173 -2.58 7.10 5.54
N ILE A 174 -2.88 7.35 4.26
CA ILE A 174 -4.22 7.20 3.68
C ILE A 174 -4.20 6.07 2.66
N PHE A 175 -5.22 5.21 2.71
CA PHE A 175 -5.38 4.07 1.81
C PHE A 175 -6.73 4.17 1.12
N VAL A 176 -6.69 4.35 -0.19
CA VAL A 176 -7.85 4.42 -1.08
C VAL A 176 -7.50 3.67 -2.37
N HIS A 177 -8.32 2.73 -2.76
CA HIS A 177 -7.99 1.83 -3.86
C HIS A 177 -7.81 2.57 -5.19
N ILE A 178 -8.81 3.30 -5.65
CA ILE A 178 -8.75 4.08 -6.89
C ILE A 178 -8.07 5.42 -6.60
N THR A 179 -7.08 5.80 -7.44
CA THR A 179 -6.38 7.07 -7.25
C THR A 179 -7.33 8.26 -7.41
N PRO A 180 -7.39 9.16 -6.40
CA PRO A 180 -8.27 10.34 -6.41
C PRO A 180 -7.67 11.52 -7.19
N VAL A 181 -6.79 11.24 -8.16
CA VAL A 181 -6.20 12.19 -9.10
C VAL A 181 -6.22 11.58 -10.50
N LYS A 182 -6.69 12.31 -11.50
CA LYS A 182 -6.82 11.83 -12.88
C LYS A 182 -5.46 11.80 -13.60
N TRP A 183 -4.53 10.95 -13.16
CA TRP A 183 -3.25 10.71 -13.83
C TRP A 183 -3.27 9.56 -14.83
N THR A 184 -4.21 8.66 -14.66
CA THR A 184 -4.45 7.51 -15.53
C THR A 184 -5.89 7.57 -16.04
N GLU A 185 -6.23 6.74 -17.01
CA GLU A 185 -7.63 6.63 -17.45
C GLU A 185 -8.55 6.08 -16.35
N ASN A 186 -7.99 5.28 -15.44
CA ASN A 186 -8.69 4.64 -14.34
C ASN A 186 -8.79 5.51 -13.07
N GLY A 187 -8.00 6.57 -12.96
CA GLY A 187 -8.09 7.52 -11.84
C GLY A 187 -9.32 8.42 -11.95
N ILE A 188 -9.75 9.00 -10.84
CA ILE A 188 -10.83 9.99 -10.78
C ILE A 188 -10.30 11.35 -10.29
N ASP A 189 -10.88 12.45 -10.80
CA ASP A 189 -10.49 13.80 -10.36
C ASP A 189 -11.33 14.23 -9.16
N CYS A 190 -10.87 13.93 -7.96
CA CYS A 190 -11.54 14.22 -6.70
C CYS A 190 -11.03 15.53 -6.10
N VAL A 191 -11.30 16.66 -6.75
CA VAL A 191 -10.78 17.99 -6.41
C VAL A 191 -11.01 18.32 -4.93
N GLU A 192 -12.21 18.08 -4.39
CA GLU A 192 -12.52 18.41 -3.00
C GLU A 192 -11.67 17.59 -2.01
N PHE A 193 -11.41 16.31 -2.30
CA PHE A 193 -10.53 15.48 -1.49
C PHE A 193 -9.07 15.98 -1.56
N GLN A 194 -8.60 16.31 -2.76
CA GLN A 194 -7.24 16.85 -2.98
C GLN A 194 -7.04 18.16 -2.22
N GLU A 195 -8.03 19.09 -2.29
CA GLU A 195 -8.03 20.34 -1.56
C GLU A 195 -8.08 20.16 -0.03
N LEU A 196 -8.74 19.10 0.44
CA LEU A 196 -8.77 18.75 1.86
C LEU A 196 -7.40 18.28 2.34
N VAL A 197 -6.84 17.26 1.70
CA VAL A 197 -5.63 16.58 2.22
C VAL A 197 -4.40 17.50 2.22
N LYS A 198 -4.28 18.42 1.27
CA LYS A 198 -3.17 19.38 1.21
C LYS A 198 -3.11 20.35 2.40
N GLN A 199 -4.19 20.48 3.18
CA GLN A 199 -4.22 21.34 4.37
C GLN A 199 -3.50 20.70 5.57
N TYR A 200 -3.25 19.38 5.53
CA TYR A 200 -2.70 18.62 6.65
C TYR A 200 -1.26 18.16 6.35
N LYS A 201 -0.30 18.87 6.96
CA LYS A 201 1.15 18.60 6.75
C LYS A 201 1.62 17.26 7.29
N ASN A 202 0.83 16.61 8.13
CA ASN A 202 1.11 15.29 8.69
C ASN A 202 0.64 14.14 7.81
N VAL A 203 -0.01 14.38 6.68
CA VAL A 203 -0.29 13.37 5.66
C VAL A 203 1.02 13.00 4.96
N ARG A 204 1.45 11.75 5.14
CA ARG A 204 2.76 11.24 4.70
C ARG A 204 2.70 10.49 3.37
N GLY A 205 1.52 10.08 2.97
CA GLY A 205 1.30 9.41 1.69
C GLY A 205 -0.13 8.94 1.53
N ILE A 206 -0.55 8.86 0.26
CA ILE A 206 -1.83 8.30 -0.17
C ILE A 206 -1.51 7.09 -1.05
N PHE A 207 -1.95 5.91 -0.63
CA PHE A 207 -1.65 4.64 -1.28
C PHE A 207 -2.81 4.22 -2.17
N ASN A 208 -2.48 3.77 -3.37
CA ASN A 208 -3.44 3.43 -4.42
C ASN A 208 -3.09 2.08 -5.05
N GLY A 209 -4.07 1.22 -5.22
CA GLY A 209 -4.04 0.04 -6.08
C GLY A 209 -4.59 0.34 -7.47
N HIS A 210 -5.44 -0.57 -8.00
CA HIS A 210 -6.26 -0.43 -9.20
C HIS A 210 -5.49 -0.35 -10.52
N ASP A 211 -4.47 0.47 -10.61
CA ASP A 211 -3.62 0.62 -11.79
C ASP A 211 -2.47 -0.38 -11.71
N HIS A 212 -2.68 -1.63 -12.15
CA HIS A 212 -1.71 -2.75 -12.05
C HIS A 212 -0.39 -2.51 -12.79
N ASP A 213 -0.35 -1.56 -13.72
CA ASP A 213 0.84 -1.17 -14.48
C ASP A 213 1.56 0.03 -13.86
N GLN A 214 1.07 0.55 -12.72
CA GLN A 214 1.65 1.68 -12.02
C GLN A 214 2.37 1.24 -10.74
N GLU A 215 3.59 1.73 -10.57
CA GLU A 215 4.47 1.37 -9.46
C GLU A 215 5.16 2.58 -8.84
N SER A 216 4.99 3.73 -9.47
CA SER A 216 5.71 4.95 -9.14
C SER A 216 5.14 5.66 -7.90
N VAL A 217 5.89 6.64 -7.44
CA VAL A 217 5.42 7.69 -6.55
C VAL A 217 5.21 8.94 -7.38
N LYS A 218 4.00 9.50 -7.35
CA LYS A 218 3.67 10.78 -7.98
C LYS A 218 3.39 11.81 -6.89
N ILE A 219 3.78 13.05 -7.10
CA ILE A 219 3.63 14.11 -6.09
C ILE A 219 2.64 15.16 -6.61
N LYS A 220 1.64 15.47 -5.79
CA LYS A 220 0.74 16.61 -5.99
C LYS A 220 0.62 17.41 -4.70
N ASP A 221 0.82 18.71 -4.79
CA ASP A 221 0.74 19.63 -3.64
C ASP A 221 1.63 19.21 -2.45
N LYS A 222 2.80 18.65 -2.72
CA LYS A 222 3.78 18.11 -1.76
C LYS A 222 3.31 16.80 -1.07
N ILE A 223 2.21 16.21 -1.48
CA ILE A 223 1.73 14.94 -0.98
C ILE A 223 2.14 13.84 -1.96
N PRO A 224 2.83 12.79 -1.50
CA PRO A 224 3.13 11.62 -2.32
C PRO A 224 1.88 10.74 -2.45
N TYR A 225 1.63 10.30 -3.68
CA TYR A 225 0.66 9.27 -4.05
C TYR A 225 1.45 8.06 -4.53
N LEU A 226 1.24 6.93 -3.89
CA LEU A 226 2.02 5.73 -4.08
C LEU A 226 1.15 4.65 -4.73
N PHE A 227 1.61 4.13 -5.86
CA PHE A 227 0.94 3.03 -6.55
C PHE A 227 1.54 1.71 -6.06
N ASP A 228 0.68 0.77 -5.65
CA ASP A 228 1.08 -0.39 -4.85
C ASP A 228 1.48 -1.61 -5.69
N SER A 229 1.42 -1.54 -7.05
CA SER A 229 1.52 -2.71 -7.93
C SER A 229 0.35 -3.67 -7.70
N HIS A 230 0.50 -4.94 -8.06
CA HIS A 230 -0.55 -5.95 -7.89
C HIS A 230 0.03 -7.30 -7.46
N ILE A 231 -0.74 -8.10 -6.72
CA ILE A 231 -0.36 -9.47 -6.38
C ILE A 231 -1.08 -10.52 -7.23
N GLY A 232 -2.14 -10.15 -7.95
CA GLY A 232 -2.99 -11.04 -8.75
C GLY A 232 -3.44 -10.41 -10.06
N GLY A 233 -4.57 -10.88 -10.56
CA GLY A 233 -5.12 -10.37 -11.81
C GLY A 233 -4.46 -10.95 -13.06
N SER A 234 -5.04 -10.65 -14.23
CA SER A 234 -4.59 -11.11 -15.54
C SER A 234 -3.91 -10.03 -16.38
N TRP A 235 -3.74 -8.83 -15.83
CA TRP A 235 -3.14 -7.68 -16.53
C TRP A 235 -2.17 -6.94 -15.60
N GLY A 236 -1.45 -5.95 -16.15
CA GLY A 236 -0.51 -5.11 -15.41
C GLY A 236 0.94 -5.44 -15.71
N THR A 237 1.82 -5.23 -14.74
CA THR A 237 3.24 -5.57 -14.85
C THR A 237 3.46 -7.07 -15.05
N ALA A 238 4.58 -7.44 -15.65
CA ALA A 238 4.90 -8.84 -15.91
C ALA A 238 5.15 -9.68 -14.63
N TYR A 239 5.40 -9.03 -13.53
CA TYR A 239 5.60 -9.65 -12.21
C TYR A 239 4.53 -9.18 -11.22
N ARG A 240 4.39 -9.91 -10.14
CA ARG A 240 3.51 -9.59 -9.02
C ARG A 240 4.35 -9.16 -7.84
N GLY A 241 3.94 -8.07 -7.19
CA GLY A 241 4.73 -7.51 -6.08
C GLY A 241 3.85 -6.80 -5.06
N PHE A 242 4.50 -6.29 -4.03
CA PHE A 242 3.89 -5.50 -2.97
C PHE A 242 4.85 -4.39 -2.53
N ARG A 243 4.31 -3.32 -1.98
CA ARG A 243 5.09 -2.19 -1.49
C ARG A 243 5.48 -2.40 -0.02
N VAL A 244 6.75 -2.13 0.30
CA VAL A 244 7.24 -2.02 1.68
C VAL A 244 7.40 -0.55 2.02
N VAL A 245 7.02 -0.19 3.24
CA VAL A 245 7.12 1.17 3.77
C VAL A 245 7.82 1.13 5.13
N GLU A 246 8.82 1.97 5.30
CA GLU A 246 9.64 2.06 6.50
C GLU A 246 9.71 3.50 7.00
N LEU A 247 9.09 3.77 8.15
CA LEU A 247 9.24 5.05 8.84
C LEU A 247 10.51 5.01 9.67
N LYS A 248 11.47 5.84 9.31
CA LYS A 248 12.76 5.95 9.97
C LYS A 248 12.66 6.74 11.28
N LYS A 249 13.73 6.69 12.11
CA LYS A 249 13.77 7.44 13.38
C LYS A 249 13.75 8.96 13.20
N ASN A 250 14.34 9.46 12.13
CA ASN A 250 14.35 10.87 11.75
C ASN A 250 13.01 11.33 11.13
N ASN A 251 12.02 10.44 11.07
CA ASN A 251 10.69 10.63 10.47
C ASN A 251 10.66 10.61 8.93
N ASP A 252 11.75 10.24 8.26
CA ASP A 252 11.69 9.97 6.82
C ASP A 252 10.92 8.68 6.54
N VAL A 253 10.26 8.63 5.40
CA VAL A 253 9.55 7.45 4.92
C VAL A 253 10.31 6.89 3.71
N LEU A 254 10.92 5.73 3.88
CA LEU A 254 11.50 4.95 2.79
C LEU A 254 10.45 3.98 2.27
N THR A 255 10.29 3.92 0.97
CA THR A 255 9.37 2.97 0.33
C THR A 255 9.99 2.35 -0.92
N TYR A 256 9.63 1.09 -1.18
CA TYR A 256 10.06 0.34 -2.35
C TYR A 256 9.09 -0.79 -2.65
N LEU A 257 9.10 -1.27 -3.88
CA LEU A 257 8.37 -2.47 -4.26
C LEU A 257 9.26 -3.71 -4.11
N MET A 258 8.67 -4.77 -3.60
CA MET A 258 9.24 -6.10 -3.65
C MET A 258 8.61 -6.84 -4.84
N ASN A 259 9.35 -6.96 -5.91
CA ASN A 259 9.24 -8.08 -6.83
C ASN A 259 9.74 -9.32 -6.08
N PRO A 260 9.21 -10.52 -6.27
CA PRO A 260 9.55 -11.68 -5.44
C PRO A 260 11.02 -11.88 -5.12
N ILE A 261 11.91 -11.34 -5.94
CA ILE A 261 13.36 -11.53 -5.83
C ILE A 261 14.10 -10.22 -5.58
N ASP A 262 13.61 -9.09 -6.09
CA ASP A 262 14.34 -7.83 -6.10
C ASP A 262 13.56 -6.68 -5.45
N LYS A 263 14.31 -5.76 -4.84
CA LYS A 263 13.79 -4.46 -4.42
C LYS A 263 13.86 -3.50 -5.61
N ILE A 264 12.74 -2.87 -5.95
CA ILE A 264 12.64 -1.92 -7.06
C ILE A 264 11.91 -0.63 -6.64
N ASN A 265 12.06 0.44 -7.41
CA ASN A 265 11.39 1.73 -7.22
C ASN A 265 11.51 2.27 -5.78
N GLU A 266 12.72 2.22 -5.21
CA GLU A 266 13.00 2.77 -3.89
C GLU A 266 12.93 4.30 -3.93
N ALA A 267 12.20 4.90 -2.99
CA ALA A 267 12.11 6.34 -2.79
C ALA A 267 12.06 6.70 -1.31
N THR A 268 12.63 7.85 -0.96
CA THR A 268 12.45 8.50 0.34
C THR A 268 11.50 9.69 0.17
N ILE A 269 10.47 9.78 0.98
CA ILE A 269 9.40 10.77 0.89
C ILE A 269 9.14 11.44 2.26
#